data_c47275cbb197f593b7612046d9b82cb5
#
_entry.id   c47275cbb197f593b7612046d9b82cb5
#
_cell.length_a   1.000
_cell.length_b   1.000
_cell.length_c   1.000
_cell.angle_alpha   90.00
_cell.angle_beta   90.00
_cell.angle_gamma   90.00
#
_symmetry.space_group_name_H-M   'P 1'
#
loop_
_entity.id
_entity.type
_entity.pdbx_description
1 polymer ?
#
loop_
_entity_poly.entity_id
_entity_poly.type
_entity_poly.pdbx_seq_one_letter_code
_entity_poly.pdbx_strand_id
1 'polypeptide(L)'
;ELAEGQLWEAFMAASNFELDNLRVIIDRNGLQATGKTMDRFRIGDLEGKMEAFGFEVKVIDGHDVEEIADALDWADTVKKKPVCIIANTVKGKGVPFAEGIASFHNGTLTQEQYDEALRVLED
;
A
#
# COMPACT_ATOMS: atom_id res chain seq x y z
N GLU A 1 -1.02 -8.87 3.66
CA GLU A 1 -1.99 -9.64 2.87
C GLU A 1 -1.35 -10.26 1.62
N LEU A 2 -0.42 -9.60 0.91
CA LEU A 2 0.19 -10.14 -0.32
C LEU A 2 0.98 -11.46 -0.12
N ALA A 3 1.26 -11.86 1.11
CA ALA A 3 1.81 -13.17 1.44
C ALA A 3 0.75 -14.28 1.54
N GLU A 4 -0.50 -13.98 1.23
CA GLU A 4 -1.65 -14.88 1.32
C GLU A 4 -2.20 -15.20 -0.08
N GLY A 5 -2.49 -16.49 -0.34
CA GLY A 5 -2.82 -16.99 -1.68
C GLY A 5 -4.12 -16.44 -2.26
N GLN A 6 -5.14 -16.19 -1.43
CA GLN A 6 -6.47 -15.75 -1.89
C GLN A 6 -6.46 -14.43 -2.65
N LEU A 7 -5.51 -13.51 -2.37
CA LEU A 7 -5.41 -12.25 -3.12
C LEU A 7 -4.98 -12.48 -4.56
N TRP A 8 -4.04 -13.39 -4.80
CA TRP A 8 -3.58 -13.70 -6.14
C TRP A 8 -4.66 -14.37 -6.97
N GLU A 9 -5.48 -15.25 -6.36
CA GLU A 9 -6.67 -15.81 -7.00
C GLU A 9 -7.71 -14.73 -7.31
N ALA A 10 -7.94 -13.80 -6.39
CA ALA A 10 -8.85 -12.67 -6.59
C ALA A 10 -8.37 -11.75 -7.73
N PHE A 11 -7.06 -11.52 -7.87
CA PHE A 11 -6.51 -10.72 -8.96
C PHE A 11 -6.72 -11.38 -10.32
N MET A 12 -6.52 -12.71 -10.43
CA MET A 12 -6.87 -13.45 -11.66
C MET A 12 -8.35 -13.32 -12.00
N ALA A 13 -9.23 -13.45 -11.01
CA ALA A 13 -10.66 -13.30 -11.21
C ALA A 13 -11.05 -11.88 -11.66
N ALA A 14 -10.47 -10.85 -11.03
CA ALA A 14 -10.72 -9.45 -11.39
C ALA A 14 -10.38 -9.15 -12.85
N SER A 15 -9.24 -9.66 -13.31
CA SER A 15 -8.81 -9.51 -14.70
C SER A 15 -9.71 -10.30 -15.65
N ASN A 16 -10.03 -11.56 -15.30
CA ASN A 16 -10.90 -12.41 -16.13
C ASN A 16 -12.30 -11.81 -16.33
N PHE A 17 -12.83 -11.11 -15.33
CA PHE A 17 -14.14 -10.44 -15.38
C PHE A 17 -14.08 -9.01 -15.89
N GLU A 18 -12.90 -8.53 -16.33
CA GLU A 18 -12.68 -7.17 -16.84
C GLU A 18 -13.23 -6.08 -15.89
N LEU A 19 -12.95 -6.21 -14.58
CA LEU A 19 -13.50 -5.33 -13.55
C LEU A 19 -12.83 -3.94 -13.59
N ASP A 20 -13.18 -3.12 -14.57
CA ASP A 20 -12.62 -1.79 -14.79
C ASP A 20 -13.07 -0.74 -13.75
N ASN A 21 -13.98 -1.11 -12.87
CA ASN A 21 -14.38 -0.33 -11.70
C ASN A 21 -13.64 -0.76 -10.40
N LEU A 22 -12.77 -1.78 -10.46
CA LEU A 22 -11.98 -2.21 -9.32
C LEU A 22 -10.64 -1.46 -9.29
N ARG A 23 -10.35 -0.83 -8.15
CA ARG A 23 -9.08 -0.19 -7.86
C ARG A 23 -8.45 -0.88 -6.65
N VAL A 24 -7.32 -1.52 -6.87
CA VAL A 24 -6.49 -2.14 -5.83
C VAL A 24 -5.42 -1.14 -5.45
N ILE A 25 -5.33 -0.80 -4.17
CA ILE A 25 -4.26 0.04 -3.64
C ILE A 25 -3.36 -0.83 -2.78
N ILE A 26 -2.08 -0.88 -3.11
CA ILE A 26 -1.07 -1.62 -2.36
C ILE A 26 -0.22 -0.64 -1.58
N ASP A 27 -0.34 -0.66 -0.25
CA ASP A 27 0.56 0.04 0.66
C ASP A 27 1.92 -0.66 0.70
N ARG A 28 2.89 -0.14 -0.08
CA ARG A 28 4.25 -0.67 -0.14
C ARG A 28 5.15 0.03 0.89
N ASN A 29 4.92 -0.22 2.16
CA ASN A 29 5.69 0.35 3.27
C ASN A 29 6.95 -0.45 3.65
N GLY A 30 7.22 -1.57 2.99
CA GLY A 30 8.39 -2.42 3.22
C GLY A 30 8.35 -3.23 4.51
N LEU A 31 7.26 -3.19 5.27
CA LEU A 31 7.10 -3.87 6.53
C LEU A 31 5.94 -4.86 6.55
N GLN A 32 6.07 -5.86 7.38
CA GLN A 32 5.01 -6.75 7.84
C GLN A 32 4.95 -6.70 9.38
N ALA A 33 3.91 -7.24 9.99
CA ALA A 33 3.78 -7.28 11.46
C ALA A 33 5.02 -7.86 12.16
N THR A 34 5.72 -8.78 11.51
CA THR A 34 6.89 -9.50 12.05
C THR A 34 8.25 -8.93 11.63
N GLY A 35 8.29 -7.81 10.89
CA GLY A 35 9.52 -7.15 10.44
C GLY A 35 9.54 -6.77 8.96
N LYS A 36 10.75 -6.57 8.42
CA LYS A 36 10.91 -6.15 7.02
C LYS A 36 10.40 -7.22 6.05
N THR A 37 9.64 -6.80 5.04
CA THR A 37 9.11 -7.69 3.99
C THR A 37 10.22 -8.46 3.28
N MET A 38 11.36 -7.82 2.99
CA MET A 38 12.49 -8.47 2.32
C MET A 38 13.10 -9.61 3.12
N ASP A 39 13.01 -9.57 4.46
CA ASP A 39 13.58 -10.58 5.36
C ASP A 39 12.58 -11.70 5.69
N ARG A 40 11.29 -11.43 5.55
CA ARG A 40 10.19 -12.34 5.92
C ARG A 40 9.61 -13.09 4.74
N PHE A 41 9.12 -12.34 3.76
CA PHE A 41 8.51 -12.91 2.56
C PHE A 41 8.71 -11.96 1.39
N ARG A 42 9.68 -12.26 0.53
CA ARG A 42 10.01 -11.40 -0.62
C ARG A 42 8.92 -11.47 -1.67
N ILE A 43 8.25 -10.37 -1.90
CA ILE A 43 7.26 -10.27 -2.98
C ILE A 43 7.94 -10.17 -4.36
N GLY A 44 9.18 -9.65 -4.42
CA GLY A 44 9.92 -9.45 -5.66
C GLY A 44 9.37 -8.27 -6.46
N ASP A 45 9.40 -8.40 -7.79
CA ASP A 45 8.86 -7.41 -8.72
C ASP A 45 7.32 -7.38 -8.64
N LEU A 46 6.80 -6.45 -7.85
CA LEU A 46 5.36 -6.33 -7.62
C LEU A 46 4.65 -5.70 -8.81
N GLU A 47 5.26 -4.71 -9.46
CA GLU A 47 4.76 -4.08 -10.69
C GLU A 47 4.55 -5.12 -11.78
N GLY A 48 5.62 -5.82 -12.18
CA GLY A 48 5.55 -6.83 -13.22
C GLY A 48 4.59 -7.98 -12.89
N LYS A 49 4.41 -8.31 -11.60
CA LYS A 49 3.41 -9.29 -11.19
C LYS A 49 1.99 -8.81 -11.44
N MET A 50 1.65 -7.60 -11.03
CA MET A 50 0.31 -7.05 -11.23
C MET A 50 0.00 -6.87 -12.71
N GLU A 51 0.96 -6.42 -13.51
CA GLU A 51 0.84 -6.36 -14.97
C GLU A 51 0.60 -7.76 -15.59
N ALA A 52 1.35 -8.77 -15.12
CA ALA A 52 1.17 -10.16 -15.59
C ALA A 52 -0.20 -10.74 -15.20
N PHE A 53 -0.82 -10.25 -14.12
CA PHE A 53 -2.20 -10.56 -13.76
C PHE A 53 -3.24 -9.75 -14.57
N GLY A 54 -2.80 -8.89 -15.50
CA GLY A 54 -3.69 -8.14 -16.41
C GLY A 54 -4.18 -6.81 -15.86
N PHE A 55 -3.58 -6.29 -14.80
CA PHE A 55 -3.89 -4.96 -14.27
C PHE A 55 -3.18 -3.87 -15.07
N GLU A 56 -3.79 -2.68 -15.16
CA GLU A 56 -3.05 -1.46 -15.41
C GLU A 56 -2.43 -0.99 -14.08
N VAL A 57 -1.14 -0.66 -14.11
CA VAL A 57 -0.36 -0.40 -12.88
C VAL A 57 0.18 1.02 -12.86
N LYS A 58 0.09 1.69 -11.72
CA LYS A 58 0.73 2.98 -11.46
C LYS A 58 1.41 2.96 -10.10
N VAL A 59 2.67 3.42 -10.06
CA VAL A 59 3.44 3.58 -8.82
C VAL A 59 3.47 5.05 -8.46
N ILE A 60 3.21 5.35 -7.19
CA ILE A 60 3.15 6.72 -6.67
C ILE A 60 3.90 6.85 -5.35
N ASP A 61 4.21 8.10 -4.96
CA ASP A 61 4.47 8.44 -3.57
C ASP A 61 3.14 8.45 -2.81
N GLY A 62 2.96 7.50 -1.89
CA GLY A 62 1.74 7.37 -1.09
C GLY A 62 1.58 8.43 0.00
N HIS A 63 2.50 9.39 0.10
CA HIS A 63 2.40 10.56 0.97
C HIS A 63 2.19 11.86 0.21
N ASP A 64 2.22 11.82 -1.12
CA ASP A 64 1.87 12.97 -1.97
C ASP A 64 0.38 12.93 -2.34
N VAL A 65 -0.39 13.88 -1.79
CA VAL A 65 -1.84 13.94 -1.99
C VAL A 65 -2.21 14.24 -3.45
N GLU A 66 -1.39 15.01 -4.16
CA GLU A 66 -1.62 15.32 -5.58
C GLU A 66 -1.39 14.07 -6.43
N GLU A 67 -0.31 13.32 -6.19
CA GLU A 67 -0.07 12.05 -6.90
C GLU A 67 -1.18 11.01 -6.63
N ILE A 68 -1.70 10.97 -5.40
CA ILE A 68 -2.83 10.09 -5.06
C ILE A 68 -4.08 10.49 -5.84
N ALA A 69 -4.44 11.78 -5.86
CA ALA A 69 -5.59 12.28 -6.60
C ALA A 69 -5.45 12.00 -8.11
N ASP A 70 -4.32 12.32 -8.69
CA ASP A 70 -4.02 12.08 -10.11
C ASP A 70 -4.07 10.58 -10.46
N ALA A 71 -3.63 9.71 -9.55
CA ALA A 71 -3.70 8.26 -9.77
C ALA A 71 -5.14 7.74 -9.74
N LEU A 72 -6.00 8.29 -8.90
CA LEU A 72 -7.41 7.94 -8.84
C LEU A 72 -8.17 8.44 -10.08
N ASP A 73 -7.90 9.68 -10.53
CA ASP A 73 -8.49 10.22 -11.74
C ASP A 73 -8.03 9.44 -12.98
N TRP A 74 -6.74 9.09 -13.05
CA TRP A 74 -6.23 8.22 -14.10
C TRP A 74 -6.93 6.86 -14.10
N ALA A 75 -7.17 6.26 -12.92
CA ALA A 75 -7.83 4.96 -12.82
C ALA A 75 -9.24 4.97 -13.41
N ASP A 76 -9.94 6.11 -13.39
CA ASP A 76 -11.27 6.26 -14.00
C ASP A 76 -11.24 6.24 -15.53
N THR A 77 -10.07 6.49 -16.13
CA THR A 77 -9.89 6.45 -17.59
C THR A 77 -9.65 5.06 -18.14
N VAL A 78 -9.18 4.12 -17.29
CA VAL A 78 -8.89 2.73 -17.68
C VAL A 78 -10.20 1.97 -17.92
N LYS A 79 -10.24 1.19 -19.02
CA LYS A 79 -11.42 0.40 -19.39
C LYS A 79 -11.04 -1.06 -19.64
N LYS A 80 -11.96 -1.94 -19.28
CA LYS A 80 -11.84 -3.40 -19.46
C LYS A 80 -10.66 -4.07 -18.74
N LYS A 81 -10.05 -3.37 -17.79
CA LYS A 81 -9.00 -3.90 -16.94
C LYS A 81 -9.14 -3.34 -15.52
N PRO A 82 -8.86 -4.11 -14.49
CA PRO A 82 -8.70 -3.59 -13.15
C PRO A 82 -7.43 -2.75 -13.05
N VAL A 83 -7.39 -1.84 -12.08
CA VAL A 83 -6.26 -0.95 -11.82
C VAL A 83 -5.58 -1.33 -10.50
N CYS A 84 -4.25 -1.27 -10.50
CA CYS A 84 -3.43 -1.38 -9.29
C CYS A 84 -2.60 -0.11 -9.10
N ILE A 85 -2.79 0.56 -7.98
CA ILE A 85 -1.97 1.68 -7.53
C ILE A 85 -1.03 1.19 -6.45
N ILE A 86 0.27 1.22 -6.70
CA ILE A 86 1.31 0.84 -5.73
C ILE A 86 1.81 2.11 -5.08
N ALA A 87 1.36 2.37 -3.85
CA ALA A 87 1.74 3.53 -3.07
C ALA A 87 2.99 3.23 -2.22
N ASN A 88 4.09 3.92 -2.52
CA ASN A 88 5.29 3.89 -1.68
C ASN A 88 5.04 4.73 -0.43
N THR A 89 5.11 4.11 0.73
CA THR A 89 4.82 4.77 1.99
C THR A 89 5.88 4.48 3.05
N VAL A 90 5.84 5.24 4.11
CA VAL A 90 6.58 4.99 5.35
C VAL A 90 5.56 4.70 6.45
N LYS A 91 5.60 3.48 7.02
CA LYS A 91 4.73 3.14 8.15
C LYS A 91 4.93 4.11 9.30
N GLY A 92 3.85 4.68 9.82
CA GLY A 92 3.89 5.65 10.94
C GLY A 92 4.40 7.04 10.55
N LYS A 93 4.35 7.40 9.26
CA LYS A 93 4.78 8.72 8.74
C LYS A 93 4.19 9.86 9.54
N GLY A 94 5.05 10.83 9.89
CA GLY A 94 4.69 11.99 10.71
C GLY A 94 4.82 11.78 12.23
N VAL A 95 5.04 10.54 12.69
CA VAL A 95 5.24 10.22 14.12
C VAL A 95 6.67 9.68 14.32
N PRO A 96 7.65 10.51 14.74
CA PRO A 96 9.08 10.16 14.68
C PRO A 96 9.46 8.87 15.39
N PHE A 97 8.86 8.57 16.53
CA PHE A 97 9.14 7.35 17.30
C PHE A 97 8.49 6.09 16.69
N ALA A 98 7.57 6.23 15.72
CA ALA A 98 6.84 5.13 15.09
C ALA A 98 7.25 4.89 13.63
N GLU A 99 7.91 5.87 12.99
CA GLU A 99 8.30 5.76 11.58
C GLU A 99 9.19 4.55 11.33
N GLY A 100 8.76 3.68 10.41
CA GLY A 100 9.52 2.50 10.00
C GLY A 100 9.64 1.41 11.08
N ILE A 101 8.89 1.49 12.16
CA ILE A 101 8.98 0.56 13.29
C ILE A 101 7.84 -0.46 13.25
N ALA A 102 8.19 -1.73 12.97
CA ALA A 102 7.21 -2.81 12.83
C ALA A 102 6.41 -3.08 14.12
N SER A 103 7.00 -2.90 15.32
CA SER A 103 6.32 -3.15 16.60
C SER A 103 5.12 -2.26 16.85
N PHE A 104 5.02 -1.10 16.20
CA PHE A 104 3.84 -0.23 16.26
C PHE A 104 2.67 -0.73 15.40
N HIS A 105 2.79 -1.88 14.74
CA HIS A 105 1.67 -2.47 14.02
C HIS A 105 0.45 -2.76 14.91
N ASN A 106 0.70 -3.25 16.12
CA ASN A 106 -0.31 -3.53 17.15
C ASN A 106 0.06 -2.92 18.51
N GLY A 107 0.96 -1.94 18.54
CA GLY A 107 1.42 -1.31 19.77
C GLY A 107 0.39 -0.36 20.35
N THR A 108 0.30 -0.34 21.70
CA THR A 108 -0.42 0.70 22.42
C THR A 108 0.58 1.80 22.79
N LEU A 109 0.21 3.06 22.59
CA LEU A 109 1.04 4.19 22.98
C LEU A 109 1.02 4.38 24.50
N THR A 110 2.16 4.81 25.06
CA THR A 110 2.18 5.40 26.40
C THR A 110 1.57 6.80 26.37
N GLN A 111 1.21 7.36 27.52
CA GLN A 111 0.69 8.74 27.58
C GLN A 111 1.70 9.75 27.01
N GLU A 112 2.99 9.58 27.31
CA GLU A 112 4.07 10.44 26.81
C GLU A 112 4.19 10.40 25.28
N GLN A 113 4.12 9.18 24.69
CA GLN A 113 4.11 8.99 23.25
C GLN A 113 2.88 9.59 22.58
N TYR A 114 1.71 9.47 23.21
CA TYR A 114 0.48 10.08 22.73
C TYR A 114 0.59 11.61 22.69
N ASP A 115 1.05 12.21 23.78
CA ASP A 115 1.22 13.67 23.90
C ASP A 115 2.27 14.20 22.91
N GLU A 116 3.37 13.45 22.70
CA GLU A 116 4.38 13.76 21.69
C GLU A 116 3.80 13.70 20.28
N ALA A 117 3.06 12.64 19.95
CA ALA A 117 2.45 12.49 18.63
C ALA A 117 1.49 13.63 18.31
N LEU A 118 0.62 14.00 19.24
CA LEU A 118 -0.29 15.13 19.04
C LEU A 118 0.47 16.43 18.77
N ARG A 119 1.48 16.75 19.56
CA ARG A 119 2.29 17.96 19.39
C ARG A 119 2.95 18.04 18.01
N VAL A 120 3.48 16.90 17.50
CA VAL A 120 4.16 16.87 16.19
C VAL A 120 3.17 16.95 15.02
N LEU A 121 1.94 16.46 15.19
CA LEU A 121 0.92 16.47 14.13
C LEU A 121 0.08 17.76 14.09
N GLU A 122 0.16 18.61 15.13
CA GLU A 122 -0.52 19.90 15.19
C GLU A 122 0.30 21.04 14.54
N ASP A 123 1.61 20.84 14.32
CA ASP A 123 2.54 21.77 13.64
C ASP A 123 2.52 21.55 12.09
#